data_bb7d8d8bc8e8cfcf56a5a0210b26b910
#
_entry.id   bb7d8d8bc8e8cfcf56a5a0210b26b910
#
_cell.length_a   1.000
_cell.length_b   1.000
_cell.length_c   1.000
_cell.angle_alpha   90.00
_cell.angle_beta   90.00
_cell.angle_gamma   90.00
#
_symmetry.space_group_name_H-M   'P 1'
#
loop_
_entity.id
_entity.type
_entity.pdbx_description
1 polymer ?
#
loop_
_entity_poly.entity_id
_entity_poly.type
_entity_poly.pdbx_seq_one_letter_code
_entity_poly.pdbx_strand_id
1 'polypeptide(L)'
;AREHENTELSREHILTELRRRDPAQPPKLCDTSDMVIVHRMFRRECALLPQLVAAVPVGDVARARTIARHVREVLDMLHHHHLGEDELLWPRLSTRTRIHAELLARMESQHHVLAELLEHVATALPEWRYTPAAHTGAPLTVLLEQISHGLDEHFDEEEATILPIVERVITAAEYLEVGQRGLQSITLTRRLIMLGYLLEDTTPRERADFLAAVPAPARFAFRLIGRRQHRLEATRLRGPRRSV
;
A
#
# COMPACT_ATOMS: atom_id res chain seq x y z
N ALA A 1 -47.58 12.80 -2.98
CA ALA A 1 -47.01 12.72 -4.34
C ALA A 1 -45.47 12.66 -4.32
N ARG A 2 -44.79 13.58 -3.61
CA ARG A 2 -43.29 13.58 -3.58
C ARG A 2 -42.65 12.41 -2.83
N GLU A 3 -43.30 11.85 -1.82
CA GLU A 3 -42.77 10.66 -1.12
C GLU A 3 -42.86 9.37 -1.96
N HIS A 4 -43.88 9.25 -2.81
CA HIS A 4 -44.01 8.11 -3.73
C HIS A 4 -42.98 8.16 -4.86
N GLU A 5 -42.71 9.33 -5.40
CA GLU A 5 -41.71 9.51 -6.47
C GLU A 5 -40.27 9.20 -6.00
N ASN A 6 -39.94 9.57 -4.75
CA ASN A 6 -38.62 9.31 -4.17
C ASN A 6 -38.42 7.80 -3.88
N THR A 7 -39.49 7.08 -3.56
CA THR A 7 -39.45 5.63 -3.29
C THR A 7 -39.33 4.82 -4.60
N GLU A 8 -39.96 5.28 -5.69
CA GLU A 8 -39.84 4.64 -7.01
C GLU A 8 -38.46 4.84 -7.63
N LEU A 9 -37.88 6.06 -7.56
CA LEU A 9 -36.53 6.33 -8.00
C LEU A 9 -35.47 5.50 -7.24
N SER A 10 -35.64 5.32 -5.92
CA SER A 10 -34.78 4.42 -5.12
C SER A 10 -34.92 2.97 -5.57
N ARG A 11 -36.13 2.53 -5.87
CA ARG A 11 -36.44 1.14 -6.27
C ARG A 11 -35.89 0.84 -7.68
N GLU A 12 -36.02 1.75 -8.63
CA GLU A 12 -35.43 1.63 -9.97
C GLU A 12 -33.89 1.64 -9.93
N HIS A 13 -33.30 2.47 -9.08
CA HIS A 13 -31.85 2.50 -8.89
C HIS A 13 -31.35 1.16 -8.34
N ILE A 14 -32.01 0.63 -7.30
CA ILE A 14 -31.69 -0.69 -6.73
C ILE A 14 -31.87 -1.80 -7.78
N LEU A 15 -32.94 -1.77 -8.56
CA LEU A 15 -33.19 -2.77 -9.61
C LEU A 15 -32.18 -2.64 -10.77
N THR A 16 -31.70 -1.45 -11.07
CA THR A 16 -30.66 -1.22 -12.08
C THR A 16 -29.32 -1.74 -11.60
N GLU A 17 -28.96 -1.54 -10.35
CA GLU A 17 -27.77 -2.11 -9.72
C GLU A 17 -27.85 -3.65 -9.61
N LEU A 18 -29.02 -4.20 -9.28
CA LEU A 18 -29.23 -5.65 -9.27
C LEU A 18 -29.15 -6.29 -10.68
N ARG A 19 -29.57 -5.58 -11.71
CA ARG A 19 -29.47 -6.05 -13.13
C ARG A 19 -28.04 -5.95 -13.69
N ARG A 20 -27.19 -5.09 -13.14
CA ARG A 20 -25.76 -5.01 -13.49
C ARG A 20 -24.93 -6.11 -12.83
N ARG A 21 -25.44 -6.77 -11.81
CA ARG A 21 -24.77 -7.90 -11.17
C ARG A 21 -24.98 -9.15 -12.03
N ASP A 22 -23.88 -9.80 -12.39
CA ASP A 22 -23.92 -11.14 -12.97
C ASP A 22 -24.64 -12.06 -11.99
N PRO A 23 -25.82 -12.65 -12.35
CA PRO A 23 -26.57 -13.49 -11.44
C PRO A 23 -25.84 -14.77 -11.01
N ALA A 24 -24.70 -15.08 -11.63
CA ALA A 24 -23.85 -16.23 -11.31
C ALA A 24 -22.82 -15.94 -10.21
N GLN A 25 -22.61 -14.66 -9.78
CA GLN A 25 -21.62 -14.33 -8.76
C GLN A 25 -22.27 -13.95 -7.42
N PRO A 26 -21.83 -14.54 -6.28
CA PRO A 26 -22.31 -14.13 -4.96
C PRO A 26 -21.95 -12.66 -4.70
N PRO A 27 -22.77 -11.93 -3.89
CA PRO A 27 -22.50 -10.53 -3.57
C PRO A 27 -21.15 -10.39 -2.86
N LYS A 28 -20.42 -9.31 -3.17
CA LYS A 28 -19.20 -8.94 -2.45
C LYS A 28 -19.54 -8.57 -1.00
N LEU A 29 -18.76 -9.08 -0.06
CA LEU A 29 -18.88 -8.77 1.38
C LEU A 29 -18.01 -7.57 1.77
N CYS A 30 -16.92 -7.32 1.04
CA CYS A 30 -16.08 -6.13 1.17
C CYS A 30 -15.60 -5.64 -0.21
N ASP A 31 -15.00 -4.47 -0.24
CA ASP A 31 -14.34 -3.88 -1.41
C ASP A 31 -12.84 -3.82 -1.12
N THR A 32 -12.02 -4.38 -2.02
CA THR A 32 -10.55 -4.43 -1.91
C THR A 32 -9.85 -3.41 -2.81
N SER A 33 -10.56 -2.47 -3.40
CA SER A 33 -10.00 -1.47 -4.31
C SER A 33 -8.95 -0.56 -3.64
N ASP A 34 -9.06 -0.34 -2.34
CA ASP A 34 -8.06 0.39 -1.54
C ASP A 34 -6.74 -0.39 -1.41
N MET A 35 -6.76 -1.72 -1.37
CA MET A 35 -5.56 -2.56 -1.36
C MET A 35 -4.75 -2.34 -2.64
N VAL A 36 -5.42 -2.33 -3.80
CA VAL A 36 -4.76 -2.05 -5.09
C VAL A 36 -4.10 -0.66 -5.10
N ILE A 37 -4.70 0.34 -4.45
CA ILE A 37 -4.10 1.68 -4.29
C ILE A 37 -2.85 1.61 -3.39
N VAL A 38 -2.89 0.83 -2.31
CA VAL A 38 -1.76 0.61 -1.40
C VAL A 38 -0.61 -0.11 -2.13
N HIS A 39 -0.89 -1.17 -2.88
CA HIS A 39 0.10 -1.89 -3.69
C HIS A 39 0.74 -0.98 -4.73
N ARG A 40 -0.04 -0.17 -5.44
CA ARG A 40 0.46 0.81 -6.42
C ARG A 40 1.44 1.80 -5.78
N MET A 41 1.15 2.26 -4.57
CA MET A 41 2.07 3.10 -3.81
C MET A 41 3.36 2.35 -3.46
N PHE A 42 3.29 1.10 -2.98
CA PHE A 42 4.49 0.31 -2.67
C PHE A 42 5.32 0.01 -3.92
N ARG A 43 4.71 -0.41 -5.03
CA ARG A 43 5.42 -0.61 -6.31
C ARG A 43 6.21 0.64 -6.70
N ARG A 44 5.57 1.80 -6.69
CA ARG A 44 6.23 3.06 -7.02
C ARG A 44 7.37 3.40 -6.06
N GLU A 45 7.11 3.37 -4.76
CA GLU A 45 8.15 3.76 -3.79
C GLU A 45 9.32 2.77 -3.85
N CYS A 46 9.07 1.45 -3.82
CA CYS A 46 10.13 0.44 -3.85
C CYS A 46 10.96 0.50 -5.15
N ALA A 47 10.35 0.77 -6.30
CA ALA A 47 11.08 0.99 -7.55
C ALA A 47 11.95 2.26 -7.55
N LEU A 48 11.61 3.26 -6.72
CA LEU A 48 12.39 4.49 -6.57
C LEU A 48 13.58 4.35 -5.60
N LEU A 49 13.46 3.50 -4.57
CA LEU A 49 14.47 3.39 -3.52
C LEU A 49 15.88 3.10 -4.05
N PRO A 50 16.14 2.12 -4.95
CA PRO A 50 17.46 1.84 -5.46
C PRO A 50 18.05 3.06 -6.21
N GLN A 51 17.22 3.76 -6.97
CA GLN A 51 17.63 4.96 -7.71
C GLN A 51 18.01 6.12 -6.76
N LEU A 52 17.24 6.29 -5.68
CA LEU A 52 17.53 7.30 -4.65
C LEU A 52 18.85 7.03 -3.92
N VAL A 53 19.12 5.76 -3.62
CA VAL A 53 20.40 5.34 -3.00
C VAL A 53 21.57 5.58 -3.94
N ALA A 54 21.46 5.12 -5.19
CA ALA A 54 22.51 5.26 -6.20
C ALA A 54 22.82 6.72 -6.55
N ALA A 55 21.84 7.62 -6.44
CA ALA A 55 21.99 9.04 -6.73
C ALA A 55 22.65 9.85 -5.60
N VAL A 56 22.95 9.24 -4.44
CA VAL A 56 23.62 9.95 -3.34
C VAL A 56 25.12 10.13 -3.67
N PRO A 57 25.64 11.37 -3.71
CA PRO A 57 27.06 11.58 -3.91
C PRO A 57 27.90 10.94 -2.81
N VAL A 58 29.08 10.44 -3.18
CA VAL A 58 30.04 9.88 -2.21
C VAL A 58 30.35 10.91 -1.13
N GLY A 59 30.22 10.54 0.13
CA GLY A 59 30.48 11.42 1.29
C GLY A 59 29.32 12.36 1.65
N ASP A 60 28.24 12.43 0.87
CA ASP A 60 27.06 13.25 1.25
C ASP A 60 26.21 12.56 2.32
N VAL A 61 26.70 12.61 3.55
CA VAL A 61 26.04 12.00 4.74
C VAL A 61 24.67 12.64 5.01
N ALA A 62 24.50 13.93 4.73
CA ALA A 62 23.22 14.60 4.98
C ALA A 62 22.14 14.07 4.04
N ARG A 63 22.47 13.90 2.76
CA ARG A 63 21.59 13.29 1.77
C ARG A 63 21.33 11.82 2.09
N ALA A 64 22.37 11.06 2.40
CA ALA A 64 22.26 9.64 2.78
C ALA A 64 21.31 9.44 3.96
N ARG A 65 21.40 10.25 5.02
CA ARG A 65 20.49 10.21 6.17
C ARG A 65 19.03 10.48 5.77
N THR A 66 18.82 11.39 4.85
CA THR A 66 17.47 11.71 4.37
C THR A 66 16.87 10.54 3.62
N ILE A 67 17.63 9.93 2.70
CA ILE A 67 17.20 8.78 1.93
C ILE A 67 17.03 7.55 2.83
N ALA A 68 17.99 7.27 3.74
CA ALA A 68 17.91 6.14 4.67
C ALA A 68 16.65 6.16 5.56
N ARG A 69 16.22 7.36 5.97
CA ARG A 69 14.96 7.50 6.71
C ARG A 69 13.77 7.08 5.83
N HIS A 70 13.71 7.54 4.59
CA HIS A 70 12.64 7.18 3.67
C HIS A 70 12.63 5.69 3.34
N VAL A 71 13.81 5.10 3.05
CA VAL A 71 13.96 3.64 2.87
C VAL A 71 13.34 2.89 4.04
N ARG A 72 13.75 3.24 5.28
CA ARG A 72 13.23 2.59 6.48
C ARG A 72 11.72 2.72 6.60
N GLU A 73 11.18 3.92 6.43
CA GLU A 73 9.74 4.18 6.58
C GLU A 73 8.90 3.41 5.57
N VAL A 74 9.35 3.31 4.31
CA VAL A 74 8.65 2.53 3.28
C VAL A 74 8.70 1.04 3.61
N LEU A 75 9.87 0.52 3.99
CA LEU A 75 10.03 -0.91 4.26
C LEU A 75 9.38 -1.34 5.58
N ASP A 76 9.41 -0.50 6.64
CA ASP A 76 8.67 -0.75 7.88
C ASP A 76 7.15 -0.82 7.61
N MET A 77 6.66 0.07 6.77
CA MET A 77 5.24 0.08 6.40
C MET A 77 4.85 -1.16 5.58
N LEU A 78 5.70 -1.58 4.65
CA LEU A 78 5.53 -2.81 3.88
C LEU A 78 5.50 -4.05 4.80
N HIS A 79 6.45 -4.14 5.72
CA HIS A 79 6.49 -5.22 6.70
C HIS A 79 5.19 -5.32 7.51
N HIS A 80 4.68 -4.19 7.99
CA HIS A 80 3.42 -4.18 8.75
C HIS A 80 2.18 -4.46 7.89
N HIS A 81 2.23 -4.17 6.59
CA HIS A 81 1.19 -4.54 5.65
C HIS A 81 1.10 -6.06 5.53
N HIS A 82 2.22 -6.75 5.22
CA HIS A 82 2.27 -8.20 5.16
C HIS A 82 1.92 -8.87 6.49
N LEU A 83 2.39 -8.33 7.63
CA LEU A 83 1.98 -8.83 8.95
C LEU A 83 0.47 -8.76 9.17
N GLY A 84 -0.21 -7.76 8.65
CA GLY A 84 -1.65 -7.66 8.73
C GLY A 84 -2.36 -8.80 7.98
N GLU A 85 -1.83 -9.19 6.85
CA GLU A 85 -2.33 -10.31 6.05
C GLU A 85 -2.00 -11.65 6.71
N ASP A 86 -0.77 -11.87 7.12
CA ASP A 86 -0.32 -13.09 7.78
C ASP A 86 -1.10 -13.37 9.08
N GLU A 87 -1.33 -12.34 9.89
CA GLU A 87 -1.99 -12.48 11.20
C GLU A 87 -3.51 -12.56 11.10
N LEU A 88 -4.12 -11.87 10.12
CA LEU A 88 -5.57 -11.65 10.11
C LEU A 88 -6.25 -12.17 8.84
N LEU A 89 -5.61 -12.12 7.67
CA LEU A 89 -6.25 -12.44 6.41
C LEU A 89 -6.09 -13.93 6.07
N TRP A 90 -4.87 -14.45 6.03
CA TRP A 90 -4.60 -15.85 5.66
C TRP A 90 -5.30 -16.87 6.56
N PRO A 91 -5.30 -16.71 7.92
CA PRO A 91 -6.03 -17.65 8.79
C PRO A 91 -7.54 -17.67 8.55
N ARG A 92 -8.13 -16.52 8.21
CA ARG A 92 -9.56 -16.44 7.89
C ARG A 92 -9.87 -17.09 6.54
N LEU A 93 -9.03 -16.87 5.52
CA LEU A 93 -9.19 -17.51 4.21
C LEU A 93 -9.05 -19.01 4.29
N SER A 94 -8.04 -19.52 4.98
CA SER A 94 -7.78 -20.96 5.12
C SER A 94 -8.94 -21.71 5.79
N THR A 95 -9.64 -21.07 6.72
CA THR A 95 -10.78 -21.68 7.44
C THR A 95 -12.09 -21.59 6.68
N ARG A 96 -12.26 -20.59 5.81
CA ARG A 96 -13.56 -20.31 5.16
C ARG A 96 -13.64 -20.76 3.72
N THR A 97 -12.53 -21.05 3.11
CA THR A 97 -12.49 -21.42 1.70
C THR A 97 -11.74 -22.72 1.52
N ARG A 98 -12.06 -23.42 0.41
CA ARG A 98 -11.22 -24.52 -0.09
C ARG A 98 -10.14 -23.97 -1.03
N ILE A 99 -9.57 -22.80 -0.70
CA ILE A 99 -8.41 -22.30 -1.43
C ILE A 99 -7.38 -23.42 -1.41
N HIS A 100 -6.79 -23.68 -2.56
CA HIS A 100 -5.67 -24.60 -2.65
C HIS A 100 -4.62 -24.19 -1.62
N ALA A 101 -4.36 -25.07 -0.64
CA ALA A 101 -3.36 -24.81 0.40
C ALA A 101 -2.01 -24.37 -0.20
N GLU A 102 -1.72 -24.83 -1.41
CA GLU A 102 -0.56 -24.44 -2.21
C GLU A 102 -0.52 -22.93 -2.55
N LEU A 103 -1.66 -22.30 -2.81
CA LEU A 103 -1.72 -20.86 -3.10
C LEU A 103 -1.39 -20.02 -1.86
N LEU A 104 -2.00 -20.34 -0.72
CA LEU A 104 -1.69 -19.65 0.54
C LEU A 104 -0.23 -19.89 0.97
N ALA A 105 0.25 -21.14 0.88
CA ALA A 105 1.65 -21.46 1.19
C ALA A 105 2.63 -20.70 0.29
N ARG A 106 2.26 -20.42 -0.96
CA ARG A 106 3.07 -19.60 -1.87
C ARG A 106 3.07 -18.13 -1.47
N MET A 107 1.92 -17.56 -1.09
CA MET A 107 1.85 -16.18 -0.56
C MET A 107 2.70 -16.03 0.71
N GLU A 108 2.56 -16.94 1.66
CA GLU A 108 3.37 -16.98 2.88
C GLU A 108 4.87 -17.12 2.57
N SER A 109 5.24 -17.94 1.60
CA SER A 109 6.63 -18.11 1.15
C SER A 109 7.19 -16.82 0.53
N GLN A 110 6.40 -16.10 -0.27
CA GLN A 110 6.80 -14.80 -0.84
C GLN A 110 6.99 -13.75 0.27
N HIS A 111 6.10 -13.69 1.27
CA HIS A 111 6.26 -12.82 2.45
C HIS A 111 7.54 -13.14 3.21
N HIS A 112 7.87 -14.43 3.40
CA HIS A 112 9.09 -14.84 4.09
C HIS A 112 10.35 -14.37 3.35
N VAL A 113 10.42 -14.58 2.04
CA VAL A 113 11.56 -14.12 1.20
C VAL A 113 11.69 -12.59 1.26
N LEU A 114 10.58 -11.86 1.17
CA LEU A 114 10.58 -10.40 1.30
C LEU A 114 11.05 -9.97 2.69
N ALA A 115 10.59 -10.63 3.76
CA ALA A 115 11.01 -10.33 5.13
C ALA A 115 12.53 -10.52 5.33
N GLU A 116 13.12 -11.58 4.78
CA GLU A 116 14.58 -11.79 4.80
C GLU A 116 15.34 -10.66 4.09
N LEU A 117 14.84 -10.22 2.93
CA LEU A 117 15.44 -9.08 2.21
C LEU A 117 15.33 -7.77 3.01
N LEU A 118 14.20 -7.54 3.70
CA LEU A 118 14.01 -6.38 4.58
C LEU A 118 15.03 -6.39 5.74
N GLU A 119 15.30 -7.55 6.34
CA GLU A 119 16.31 -7.70 7.39
C GLU A 119 17.72 -7.41 6.88
N HIS A 120 18.06 -7.88 5.67
CA HIS A 120 19.35 -7.58 5.05
C HIS A 120 19.51 -6.06 4.80
N VAL A 121 18.46 -5.38 4.33
CA VAL A 121 18.47 -3.92 4.19
C VAL A 121 18.61 -3.24 5.56
N ALA A 122 17.88 -3.70 6.57
CA ALA A 122 17.97 -3.14 7.93
C ALA A 122 19.38 -3.24 8.52
N THR A 123 20.14 -4.28 8.14
CA THR A 123 21.54 -4.49 8.53
C THR A 123 22.51 -3.61 7.74
N ALA A 124 22.32 -3.45 6.44
CA ALA A 124 23.23 -2.68 5.57
C ALA A 124 23.00 -1.15 5.64
N LEU A 125 21.78 -0.72 5.83
CA LEU A 125 21.37 0.69 5.80
C LEU A 125 22.08 1.58 6.82
N PRO A 126 22.37 1.17 8.07
CA PRO A 126 23.08 1.97 9.06
C PRO A 126 24.51 2.33 8.62
N GLU A 127 25.26 1.40 8.02
CA GLU A 127 26.60 1.65 7.52
C GLU A 127 26.58 2.66 6.38
N TRP A 128 25.77 2.41 5.35
CA TRP A 128 25.63 3.31 4.22
C TRP A 128 25.20 4.73 4.63
N ARG A 129 24.29 4.88 5.58
CA ARG A 129 23.80 6.17 6.07
C ARG A 129 24.90 7.07 6.63
N TYR A 130 25.95 6.50 7.20
CA TYR A 130 27.07 7.23 7.79
C TYR A 130 28.29 7.29 6.86
N THR A 131 28.42 6.32 5.98
CA THR A 131 29.54 6.18 5.05
C THR A 131 29.02 5.93 3.63
N PRO A 132 28.35 6.93 3.01
CA PRO A 132 27.83 6.77 1.65
C PRO A 132 28.99 6.70 0.65
N ALA A 133 29.27 5.51 0.17
CA ALA A 133 30.31 5.17 -0.79
C ALA A 133 29.83 4.05 -1.72
N ALA A 134 30.54 3.83 -2.82
CA ALA A 134 30.16 2.82 -3.80
C ALA A 134 30.07 1.41 -3.17
N HIS A 135 31.04 1.07 -2.31
CA HIS A 135 31.08 -0.27 -1.69
C HIS A 135 29.97 -0.53 -0.66
N THR A 136 29.39 0.52 -0.07
CA THR A 136 28.23 0.40 0.85
C THR A 136 26.90 0.58 0.11
N GLY A 137 26.87 1.41 -0.93
CA GLY A 137 25.66 1.72 -1.69
C GLY A 137 25.27 0.65 -2.70
N ALA A 138 26.23 0.06 -3.42
CA ALA A 138 25.95 -0.91 -4.46
C ALA A 138 25.26 -2.20 -3.92
N PRO A 139 25.71 -2.82 -2.81
CA PRO A 139 24.98 -3.95 -2.22
C PRO A 139 23.58 -3.58 -1.76
N LEU A 140 23.40 -2.40 -1.16
CA LEU A 140 22.10 -1.91 -0.74
C LEU A 140 21.15 -1.70 -1.93
N THR A 141 21.65 -1.17 -3.03
CA THR A 141 20.87 -0.98 -4.27
C THR A 141 20.36 -2.33 -4.80
N VAL A 142 21.21 -3.35 -4.84
CA VAL A 142 20.83 -4.70 -5.28
C VAL A 142 19.74 -5.30 -4.40
N LEU A 143 19.83 -5.17 -3.08
CA LEU A 143 18.78 -5.65 -2.17
C LEU A 143 17.44 -4.94 -2.42
N LEU A 144 17.47 -3.63 -2.63
CA LEU A 144 16.26 -2.85 -2.91
C LEU A 144 15.64 -3.19 -4.27
N GLU A 145 16.47 -3.51 -5.29
CA GLU A 145 16.00 -4.00 -6.58
C GLU A 145 15.33 -5.38 -6.45
N GLN A 146 15.90 -6.28 -5.65
CA GLN A 146 15.30 -7.59 -5.37
C GLN A 146 13.95 -7.45 -4.66
N ILE A 147 13.84 -6.55 -3.69
CA ILE A 147 12.57 -6.25 -3.01
C ILE A 147 11.54 -5.75 -4.03
N SER A 148 11.89 -4.77 -4.88
CA SER A 148 10.98 -4.21 -5.87
C SER A 148 10.45 -5.29 -6.81
N HIS A 149 11.33 -6.16 -7.30
CA HIS A 149 10.96 -7.26 -8.21
C HIS A 149 10.06 -8.30 -7.53
N GLY A 150 10.44 -8.75 -6.32
CA GLY A 150 9.63 -9.70 -5.57
C GLY A 150 8.24 -9.17 -5.21
N LEU A 151 8.13 -7.85 -4.97
CA LEU A 151 6.85 -7.19 -4.72
C LEU A 151 5.95 -7.14 -5.95
N ASP A 152 6.51 -6.90 -7.14
CA ASP A 152 5.72 -6.89 -8.36
C ASP A 152 5.09 -8.27 -8.61
N GLU A 153 5.87 -9.35 -8.47
CA GLU A 153 5.37 -10.72 -8.59
C GLU A 153 4.31 -11.06 -7.53
N HIS A 154 4.58 -10.70 -6.28
CA HIS A 154 3.68 -10.95 -5.16
C HIS A 154 2.34 -10.24 -5.33
N PHE A 155 2.36 -8.94 -5.57
CA PHE A 155 1.13 -8.15 -5.71
C PHE A 155 0.33 -8.52 -6.97
N ASP A 156 1.00 -8.87 -8.08
CA ASP A 156 0.31 -9.34 -9.29
C ASP A 156 -0.48 -10.63 -9.00
N GLU A 157 0.13 -11.57 -8.27
CA GLU A 157 -0.54 -12.81 -7.91
C GLU A 157 -1.66 -12.58 -6.88
N GLU A 158 -1.42 -11.77 -5.87
CA GLU A 158 -2.42 -11.45 -4.85
C GLU A 158 -3.63 -10.75 -5.45
N GLU A 159 -3.42 -9.70 -6.24
CA GLU A 159 -4.50 -8.96 -6.90
C GLU A 159 -5.31 -9.84 -7.85
N ALA A 160 -4.65 -10.74 -8.57
CA ALA A 160 -5.32 -11.63 -9.53
C ALA A 160 -6.08 -12.79 -8.88
N THR A 161 -5.59 -13.31 -7.75
CA THR A 161 -6.08 -14.59 -7.22
C THR A 161 -6.70 -14.48 -5.83
N ILE A 162 -6.09 -13.71 -4.92
CA ILE A 162 -6.50 -13.61 -3.52
C ILE A 162 -7.61 -12.57 -3.32
N LEU A 163 -7.42 -11.34 -3.80
CA LEU A 163 -8.39 -10.26 -3.56
C LEU A 163 -9.82 -10.59 -4.05
N PRO A 164 -10.03 -11.27 -5.21
CA PRO A 164 -11.36 -11.71 -5.61
C PRO A 164 -12.02 -12.70 -4.65
N ILE A 165 -11.22 -13.46 -3.90
CA ILE A 165 -11.72 -14.40 -2.89
C ILE A 165 -12.02 -13.64 -1.60
N VAL A 166 -11.12 -12.75 -1.16
CA VAL A 166 -11.33 -11.85 -0.02
C VAL A 166 -12.67 -11.15 -0.11
N GLU A 167 -12.99 -10.54 -1.25
CA GLU A 167 -14.25 -9.84 -1.49
C GLU A 167 -15.49 -10.68 -1.26
N ARG A 168 -15.40 -12.00 -1.36
CA ARG A 168 -16.53 -12.94 -1.23
C ARG A 168 -16.67 -13.57 0.14
N VAL A 169 -15.60 -13.64 0.93
CA VAL A 169 -15.58 -14.42 2.16
C VAL A 169 -15.17 -13.64 3.41
N ILE A 170 -14.58 -12.46 3.24
CA ILE A 170 -14.19 -11.57 4.33
C ILE A 170 -15.20 -10.42 4.42
N THR A 171 -15.72 -10.18 5.60
CA THR A 171 -16.64 -9.06 5.83
C THR A 171 -15.91 -7.72 5.81
N ALA A 172 -16.63 -6.63 5.54
CA ALA A 172 -16.07 -5.29 5.57
C ALA A 172 -15.43 -4.93 6.93
N ALA A 173 -15.99 -5.40 8.04
CA ALA A 173 -15.45 -5.18 9.38
C ALA A 173 -14.10 -5.89 9.57
N GLU A 174 -14.01 -7.16 9.17
CA GLU A 174 -12.76 -7.94 9.26
C GLU A 174 -11.66 -7.41 8.33
N TYR A 175 -12.04 -6.95 7.14
CA TYR A 175 -11.12 -6.33 6.19
C TYR A 175 -10.57 -5.01 6.74
N LEU A 176 -11.41 -4.20 7.40
CA LEU A 176 -10.98 -3.00 8.08
C LEU A 176 -9.94 -3.28 9.19
N GLU A 177 -10.05 -4.40 9.90
CA GLU A 177 -9.06 -4.81 10.92
C GLU A 177 -7.67 -5.03 10.30
N VAL A 178 -7.59 -5.64 9.10
CA VAL A 178 -6.34 -5.82 8.36
C VAL A 178 -5.69 -4.47 8.07
N GLY A 179 -6.44 -3.54 7.49
CA GLY A 179 -5.96 -2.18 7.21
C GLY A 179 -5.53 -1.42 8.49
N GLN A 180 -6.27 -1.57 9.59
CA GLN A 180 -5.89 -0.97 10.89
C GLN A 180 -4.59 -1.56 11.43
N ARG A 181 -4.37 -2.87 11.27
CA ARG A 181 -3.13 -3.55 11.68
C ARG A 181 -1.92 -2.99 10.93
N GLY A 182 -2.03 -2.80 9.61
CA GLY A 182 -0.98 -2.19 8.78
C GLY A 182 -0.64 -0.75 9.19
N LEU A 183 -1.60 0.00 9.76
CA LEU A 183 -1.38 1.38 10.20
C LEU A 183 -0.81 1.52 11.62
N GLN A 184 -0.67 0.43 12.40
CA GLN A 184 -0.28 0.52 13.82
C GLN A 184 1.10 1.13 14.04
N SER A 185 2.06 0.88 13.14
CA SER A 185 3.41 1.42 13.22
C SER A 185 3.52 2.91 12.86
N ILE A 186 2.48 3.50 12.26
CA ILE A 186 2.54 4.84 11.66
C ILE A 186 1.93 5.87 12.62
N THR A 187 2.72 6.88 13.02
CA THR A 187 2.23 7.99 13.84
C THR A 187 1.16 8.81 13.10
N LEU A 188 0.23 9.46 13.83
CA LEU A 188 -0.86 10.24 13.23
C LEU A 188 -0.36 11.30 12.24
N THR A 189 0.69 12.03 12.58
CA THR A 189 1.29 13.02 11.68
C THR A 189 1.82 12.37 10.41
N ARG A 190 2.47 11.21 10.54
CA ARG A 190 3.04 10.47 9.41
C ARG A 190 1.93 9.92 8.51
N ARG A 191 0.80 9.46 9.07
CA ARG A 191 -0.37 9.02 8.29
C ARG A 191 -0.88 10.08 7.33
N LEU A 192 -0.82 11.37 7.70
CA LEU A 192 -1.23 12.47 6.80
C LEU A 192 -0.29 12.61 5.59
N ILE A 193 1.01 12.41 5.79
CA ILE A 193 2.00 12.43 4.71
C ILE A 193 1.81 11.21 3.81
N MET A 194 1.67 10.03 4.42
CA MET A 194 1.44 8.76 3.69
C MET A 194 0.15 8.80 2.86
N LEU A 195 -0.92 9.43 3.35
CA LEU A 195 -2.11 9.66 2.56
C LEU A 195 -1.78 10.45 1.27
N GLY A 196 -0.81 11.36 1.31
CA GLY A 196 -0.32 12.04 0.11
C GLY A 196 0.34 11.08 -0.87
N TYR A 197 1.20 10.16 -0.40
CA TYR A 197 1.83 9.14 -1.24
C TYR A 197 0.80 8.17 -1.85
N LEU A 198 -0.16 7.69 -1.06
CA LEU A 198 -1.24 6.83 -1.54
C LEU A 198 -2.06 7.47 -2.67
N LEU A 199 -2.30 8.77 -2.57
CA LEU A 199 -3.13 9.49 -3.53
C LEU A 199 -2.37 9.99 -4.78
N GLU A 200 -1.05 9.78 -4.91
CA GLU A 200 -0.29 10.30 -6.05
C GLU A 200 -0.77 9.78 -7.40
N ASP A 201 -0.99 8.48 -7.51
CA ASP A 201 -1.31 7.78 -8.76
C ASP A 201 -2.78 7.39 -8.85
N THR A 202 -3.62 7.99 -8.02
CA THR A 202 -5.07 7.74 -8.06
C THR A 202 -5.74 8.57 -9.14
N THR A 203 -6.68 7.95 -9.85
CA THR A 203 -7.66 8.67 -10.67
C THR A 203 -8.54 9.58 -9.80
N PRO A 204 -9.21 10.59 -10.36
CA PRO A 204 -10.14 11.43 -9.60
C PRO A 204 -11.23 10.64 -8.87
N ARG A 205 -11.71 9.54 -9.46
CA ARG A 205 -12.73 8.66 -8.86
C ARG A 205 -12.14 7.88 -7.68
N GLU A 206 -11.05 7.14 -7.90
CA GLU A 206 -10.37 6.40 -6.82
C GLU A 206 -10.03 7.31 -5.63
N ARG A 207 -9.54 8.51 -5.91
CA ARG A 207 -9.25 9.51 -4.88
C ARG A 207 -10.49 9.91 -4.09
N ALA A 208 -11.62 10.11 -4.75
CA ALA A 208 -12.86 10.48 -4.09
C ALA A 208 -13.37 9.34 -3.20
N ASP A 209 -13.38 8.12 -3.72
CA ASP A 209 -13.83 6.92 -3.03
C ASP A 209 -12.93 6.60 -1.83
N PHE A 210 -11.60 6.62 -2.01
CA PHE A 210 -10.63 6.43 -0.92
C PHE A 210 -10.79 7.48 0.18
N LEU A 211 -10.90 8.75 -0.19
CA LEU A 211 -11.07 9.84 0.78
C LEU A 211 -12.44 9.79 1.48
N ALA A 212 -13.46 9.20 0.88
CA ALA A 212 -14.76 9.01 1.54
C ALA A 212 -14.65 8.07 2.75
N ALA A 213 -13.80 7.05 2.68
CA ALA A 213 -13.53 6.13 3.78
C ALA A 213 -12.65 6.74 4.90
N VAL A 214 -11.90 7.81 4.62
CA VAL A 214 -11.06 8.49 5.63
C VAL A 214 -11.93 9.35 6.55
N PRO A 215 -11.77 9.30 7.89
CA PRO A 215 -12.53 10.13 8.83
C PRO A 215 -12.45 11.64 8.51
N ALA A 216 -13.56 12.35 8.64
CA ALA A 216 -13.65 13.77 8.28
C ALA A 216 -12.58 14.68 8.93
N PRO A 217 -12.22 14.53 10.22
CA PRO A 217 -11.12 15.29 10.81
C PRO A 217 -9.78 15.05 10.14
N ALA A 218 -9.47 13.77 9.78
CA ALA A 218 -8.24 13.41 9.10
C ALA A 218 -8.18 13.96 7.67
N ARG A 219 -9.31 13.95 6.93
CA ARG A 219 -9.42 14.60 5.62
C ARG A 219 -9.16 16.10 5.69
N PHE A 220 -9.70 16.76 6.71
CA PHE A 220 -9.49 18.19 6.92
C PHE A 220 -8.01 18.48 7.23
N ALA A 221 -7.41 17.76 8.17
CA ALA A 221 -5.99 17.89 8.51
C ALA A 221 -5.07 17.61 7.30
N PHE A 222 -5.42 16.61 6.48
CA PHE A 222 -4.69 16.33 5.24
C PHE A 222 -4.76 17.52 4.26
N ARG A 223 -5.93 18.12 4.07
CA ARG A 223 -6.07 19.29 3.17
C ARG A 223 -5.25 20.49 3.63
N LEU A 224 -5.22 20.76 4.94
CA LEU A 224 -4.51 21.91 5.52
C LEU A 224 -3.00 21.71 5.58
N ILE A 225 -2.56 20.55 6.03
CA ILE A 225 -1.16 20.31 6.41
C ILE A 225 -0.55 19.17 5.57
N GLY A 226 -1.22 18.01 5.49
CA GLY A 226 -0.68 16.79 4.91
C GLY A 226 -0.23 16.95 3.46
N ARG A 227 -1.03 17.59 2.62
CA ARG A 227 -0.72 17.85 1.21
C ARG A 227 0.55 18.69 1.01
N ARG A 228 0.76 19.69 1.87
CA ARG A 228 1.97 20.53 1.80
C ARG A 228 3.18 19.75 2.28
N GLN A 229 3.07 19.06 3.42
CA GLN A 229 4.16 18.28 3.99
C GLN A 229 4.61 17.17 3.02
N HIS A 230 3.65 16.42 2.46
CA HIS A 230 3.93 15.42 1.45
C HIS A 230 4.66 16.02 0.23
N ARG A 231 4.19 17.13 -0.36
CA ARG A 231 4.85 17.76 -1.49
C ARG A 231 6.28 18.20 -1.17
N LEU A 232 6.51 18.79 0.01
CA LEU A 232 7.85 19.20 0.43
C LEU A 232 8.76 17.99 0.60
N GLU A 233 8.28 16.92 1.17
CA GLU A 233 9.04 15.67 1.34
C GLU A 233 9.33 15.02 -0.01
N ALA A 234 8.34 14.82 -0.86
CA ALA A 234 8.51 14.24 -2.18
C ALA A 234 9.49 15.07 -3.05
N THR A 235 9.39 16.40 -3.01
CA THR A 235 10.36 17.27 -3.71
C THR A 235 11.77 17.14 -3.14
N ARG A 236 11.91 17.03 -1.82
CA ARG A 236 13.21 16.86 -1.17
C ARG A 236 13.85 15.50 -1.51
N LEU A 237 13.03 14.46 -1.66
CA LEU A 237 13.51 13.12 -2.01
C LEU A 237 13.84 12.98 -3.50
N ARG A 238 12.91 13.37 -4.37
CA ARG A 238 12.92 13.09 -5.82
C ARG A 238 13.35 14.27 -6.68
N GLY A 239 13.55 15.45 -6.07
CA GLY A 239 13.72 16.71 -6.81
C GLY A 239 12.38 17.31 -7.28
N PRO A 240 12.38 18.51 -7.87
CA PRO A 240 11.17 19.13 -8.41
C PRO A 240 10.62 18.27 -9.55
N ARG A 241 9.30 18.03 -9.57
CA ARG A 241 8.62 17.37 -10.70
C ARG A 241 8.90 18.19 -11.96
N ARG A 242 9.55 17.58 -12.95
CA ARG A 242 9.62 18.19 -14.29
C ARG A 242 8.18 18.22 -14.81
N SER A 243 7.68 19.44 -15.10
CA SER A 243 6.43 19.58 -15.84
C SER A 243 6.66 18.99 -17.24
N VAL A 244 5.94 17.92 -17.56
CA VAL A 244 5.86 17.40 -18.92
C VAL A 244 4.76 18.15 -19.63
#